data_614476339fb013ffac0d7aaf1d49f80f
#
_entry.id   614476339fb013ffac0d7aaf1d49f80f
#
_cell.length_a   1.000
_cell.length_b   1.000
_cell.length_c   1.000
_cell.angle_alpha   90.00
_cell.angle_beta   90.00
_cell.angle_gamma   90.00
#
_symmetry.space_group_name_H-M   'P 1'
#
loop_
_entity.id
_entity.type
_entity.pdbx_description
1 polymer ?
#
loop_
_entity_poly.entity_id
_entity_poly.type
_entity_poly.pdbx_seq_one_letter_code
_entity_poly.pdbx_strand_id
1 'polypeptide(L)'
;MKKIISRYYLFIAILLVIADQFLIRLLLHSDLAAGLSDFAYYLSDMLLNFLVVLLAFIVMVWSGKWQKINSRKFKGSYLFYSFLALLAFVIWNFVTFYLFPPTKNEIAYQLDIPTFTGATAFLMYFFYPVVAGPIFEEMIYRGLVMTALEKGKKWGLDVLGSAALFGILHISNHGWVLTDFFVYMGGGLIFAVLFRVTKSIYWPI
;
A
#
# COMPACT_ATOMS: atom_id res chain seq x y z
N MET A 1 -17.25 11.76 -19.67
CA MET A 1 -16.77 10.96 -18.53
C MET A 1 -15.26 11.17 -18.28
N LYS A 2 -14.33 10.91 -19.23
CA LYS A 2 -12.86 11.07 -19.06
C LYS A 2 -12.46 12.46 -18.53
N LYS A 3 -13.00 13.57 -19.08
CA LYS A 3 -12.70 14.93 -18.62
C LYS A 3 -13.14 15.19 -17.16
N ILE A 4 -14.28 14.64 -16.75
CA ILE A 4 -14.81 14.81 -15.39
C ILE A 4 -13.91 14.06 -14.40
N ILE A 5 -13.62 12.80 -14.67
CA ILE A 5 -12.75 11.98 -13.81
C ILE A 5 -11.36 12.61 -13.69
N SER A 6 -10.77 13.07 -14.79
CA SER A 6 -9.47 13.74 -14.76
C SER A 6 -9.49 15.06 -13.95
N ARG A 7 -10.61 15.78 -13.95
CA ARG A 7 -10.77 17.03 -13.18
C ARG A 7 -10.83 16.76 -11.68
N TYR A 8 -11.53 15.70 -11.27
CA TYR A 8 -11.74 15.35 -9.86
C TYR A 8 -10.84 14.20 -9.38
N TYR A 9 -9.80 13.88 -10.14
CA TYR A 9 -8.96 12.70 -9.88
C TYR A 9 -8.38 12.67 -8.47
N LEU A 10 -7.83 13.78 -7.99
CA LEU A 10 -7.27 13.88 -6.62
C LEU A 10 -8.36 13.65 -5.56
N PHE A 11 -9.55 14.23 -5.74
CA PHE A 11 -10.65 14.03 -4.80
C PHE A 11 -11.11 12.57 -4.76
N ILE A 12 -11.25 11.93 -5.95
CA ILE A 12 -11.59 10.52 -6.05
C ILE A 12 -10.51 9.64 -5.40
N ALA A 13 -9.23 9.97 -5.60
CA ALA A 13 -8.12 9.26 -4.96
C ALA A 13 -8.20 9.33 -3.43
N ILE A 14 -8.48 10.51 -2.87
CA ILE A 14 -8.69 10.69 -1.43
C ILE A 14 -9.85 9.82 -0.93
N LEU A 15 -10.99 9.83 -1.62
CA LEU A 15 -12.15 9.01 -1.24
C LEU A 15 -11.86 7.52 -1.27
N LEU A 16 -11.11 7.03 -2.27
CA LEU A 16 -10.73 5.63 -2.37
C LEU A 16 -9.76 5.21 -1.26
N VAL A 17 -8.80 6.06 -0.91
CA VAL A 17 -7.89 5.80 0.23
C VAL A 17 -8.66 5.79 1.55
N ILE A 18 -9.63 6.69 1.74
CA ILE A 18 -10.49 6.68 2.92
C ILE A 18 -11.34 5.40 2.95
N ALA A 19 -11.90 4.96 1.82
CA ALA A 19 -12.68 3.74 1.74
C ALA A 19 -11.83 2.50 2.09
N ASP A 20 -10.61 2.42 1.54
CA ASP A 20 -9.66 1.35 1.80
C ASP A 20 -9.31 1.22 3.30
N GLN A 21 -9.08 2.33 3.97
CA GLN A 21 -8.54 2.30 5.33
C GLN A 21 -9.61 2.40 6.45
N PHE A 22 -10.72 3.07 6.19
CA PHE A 22 -11.70 3.37 7.24
C PHE A 22 -13.05 2.70 6.98
N LEU A 23 -13.57 2.76 5.75
CA LEU A 23 -14.89 2.20 5.46
C LEU A 23 -14.92 0.68 5.58
N ILE A 24 -13.89 0.01 5.08
CA ILE A 24 -13.77 -1.45 5.17
C ILE A 24 -13.76 -1.89 6.62
N ARG A 25 -12.97 -1.22 7.45
CA ARG A 25 -12.91 -1.54 8.89
C ARG A 25 -14.23 -1.28 9.60
N LEU A 26 -14.86 -0.14 9.31
CA LEU A 26 -16.16 0.17 9.88
C LEU A 26 -17.18 -0.92 9.57
N LEU A 27 -17.16 -1.46 8.35
CA LEU A 27 -18.02 -2.58 7.95
C LEU A 27 -17.65 -3.87 8.68
N LEU A 28 -16.37 -4.21 8.76
CA LEU A 28 -15.91 -5.45 9.39
C LEU A 28 -16.03 -5.45 10.93
N HIS A 29 -16.01 -4.29 11.58
CA HIS A 29 -16.26 -4.17 13.02
C HIS A 29 -17.72 -3.88 13.37
N SER A 30 -18.61 -3.89 12.39
CA SER A 30 -20.05 -3.76 12.60
C SER A 30 -20.71 -5.10 12.93
N ASP A 31 -21.97 -5.05 13.41
CA ASP A 31 -22.79 -6.22 13.66
C ASP A 31 -22.99 -7.11 12.40
N LEU A 32 -22.77 -6.58 11.21
CA LEU A 32 -22.82 -7.31 9.95
C LEU A 32 -21.75 -8.41 9.85
N ALA A 33 -20.60 -8.20 10.48
CA ALA A 33 -19.51 -9.17 10.52
C ALA A 33 -19.52 -10.02 11.80
N ALA A 34 -20.40 -9.71 12.74
CA ALA A 34 -20.54 -10.48 13.96
C ALA A 34 -20.94 -11.94 13.64
N GLY A 35 -20.14 -12.91 14.09
CA GLY A 35 -20.37 -14.33 13.83
C GLY A 35 -19.69 -14.90 12.58
N LEU A 36 -18.92 -14.11 11.85
CA LEU A 36 -18.02 -14.66 10.82
C LEU A 36 -16.93 -15.51 11.48
N SER A 37 -16.57 -16.64 10.84
CA SER A 37 -15.33 -17.34 11.19
C SER A 37 -14.12 -16.47 10.82
N ASP A 38 -12.96 -16.72 11.47
CA ASP A 38 -11.72 -15.99 11.17
C ASP A 38 -11.39 -16.00 9.67
N PHE A 39 -11.52 -17.17 9.05
CA PHE A 39 -11.30 -17.29 7.59
C PHE A 39 -12.26 -16.40 6.79
N ALA A 40 -13.55 -16.40 7.11
CA ALA A 40 -14.54 -15.60 6.41
C ALA A 40 -14.32 -14.10 6.65
N TYR A 41 -13.93 -13.72 7.86
CA TYR A 41 -13.60 -12.33 8.20
C TYR A 41 -12.42 -11.80 7.37
N TYR A 42 -11.28 -12.51 7.40
CA TYR A 42 -10.08 -12.08 6.66
C TYR A 42 -10.24 -12.19 5.14
N LEU A 43 -10.97 -13.20 4.66
CA LEU A 43 -11.31 -13.28 3.24
C LEU A 43 -12.18 -12.10 2.81
N SER A 44 -13.14 -11.69 3.63
CA SER A 44 -13.99 -10.53 3.36
C SER A 44 -13.19 -9.23 3.33
N ASP A 45 -12.25 -9.05 4.28
CA ASP A 45 -11.34 -7.92 4.29
C ASP A 45 -10.53 -7.85 2.98
N MET A 46 -9.91 -8.95 2.60
CA MET A 46 -9.14 -9.04 1.36
C MET A 46 -9.98 -8.75 0.10
N LEU A 47 -11.21 -9.26 0.03
CA LEU A 47 -12.12 -9.03 -1.10
C LEU A 47 -12.59 -7.57 -1.18
N LEU A 48 -12.84 -6.93 -0.06
CA LEU A 48 -13.19 -5.51 0.00
C LEU A 48 -12.01 -4.63 -0.43
N ASN A 49 -10.80 -4.92 0.05
CA ASN A 49 -9.58 -4.24 -0.39
C ASN A 49 -9.36 -4.44 -1.91
N PHE A 50 -9.55 -5.64 -2.41
CA PHE A 50 -9.49 -5.92 -3.86
C PHE A 50 -10.51 -5.09 -4.65
N LEU A 51 -11.73 -4.92 -4.14
CA LEU A 51 -12.75 -4.09 -4.78
C LEU A 51 -12.30 -2.62 -4.87
N VAL A 52 -11.72 -2.07 -3.79
CA VAL A 52 -11.20 -0.69 -3.79
C VAL A 52 -10.05 -0.54 -4.78
N VAL A 53 -9.12 -1.50 -4.82
CA VAL A 53 -8.02 -1.51 -5.79
C VAL A 53 -8.53 -1.63 -7.23
N LEU A 54 -9.56 -2.43 -7.48
CA LEU A 54 -10.21 -2.53 -8.79
C LEU A 54 -10.84 -1.19 -9.20
N LEU A 55 -11.53 -0.51 -8.29
CA LEU A 55 -12.08 0.82 -8.54
C LEU A 55 -10.97 1.84 -8.81
N ALA A 56 -9.87 1.80 -8.05
CA ALA A 56 -8.70 2.63 -8.28
C ALA A 56 -8.09 2.38 -9.68
N PHE A 57 -7.98 1.13 -10.07
CA PHE A 57 -7.53 0.75 -11.42
C PHE A 57 -8.45 1.31 -12.51
N ILE A 58 -9.76 1.14 -12.38
CA ILE A 58 -10.75 1.68 -13.33
C ILE A 58 -10.61 3.20 -13.45
N VAL A 59 -10.50 3.91 -12.33
CA VAL A 59 -10.32 5.37 -12.29
C VAL A 59 -9.00 5.79 -12.96
N MET A 60 -7.92 5.06 -12.73
CA MET A 60 -6.62 5.29 -13.39
C MET A 60 -6.71 5.08 -14.91
N VAL A 61 -7.39 4.03 -15.36
CA VAL A 61 -7.60 3.75 -16.79
C VAL A 61 -8.43 4.86 -17.45
N TRP A 62 -9.55 5.21 -16.87
CA TRP A 62 -10.45 6.24 -17.42
C TRP A 62 -9.86 7.64 -17.40
N SER A 63 -9.02 7.97 -16.42
CA SER A 63 -8.29 9.25 -16.38
C SER A 63 -7.09 9.31 -17.33
N GLY A 64 -6.65 8.18 -17.86
CA GLY A 64 -5.44 8.07 -18.69
C GLY A 64 -4.14 8.02 -17.87
N LYS A 65 -4.22 7.84 -16.54
CA LYS A 65 -3.04 7.72 -15.68
C LYS A 65 -2.37 6.36 -15.81
N TRP A 66 -3.16 5.29 -15.96
CA TRP A 66 -2.65 3.94 -16.12
C TRP A 66 -1.65 3.81 -17.27
N GLN A 67 -1.93 4.42 -18.43
CA GLN A 67 -1.06 4.36 -19.59
C GLN A 67 0.33 4.99 -19.35
N LYS A 68 0.45 5.85 -18.33
CA LYS A 68 1.72 6.48 -17.96
C LYS A 68 2.60 5.61 -17.07
N ILE A 69 2.02 4.67 -16.35
CA ILE A 69 2.67 3.87 -15.31
C ILE A 69 2.72 2.36 -15.60
N ASN A 70 2.04 1.87 -16.64
CA ASN A 70 2.03 0.45 -16.99
C ASN A 70 3.15 0.09 -17.98
N SER A 71 4.26 0.81 -17.99
CA SER A 71 5.37 0.54 -18.87
C SER A 71 5.97 -0.83 -18.56
N ARG A 72 5.84 -1.76 -19.51
CA ARG A 72 6.47 -3.10 -19.46
C ARG A 72 7.87 -3.12 -20.07
N LYS A 73 8.47 -1.95 -20.32
CA LYS A 73 9.81 -1.86 -20.88
C LYS A 73 10.81 -2.42 -19.89
N PHE A 74 11.48 -3.48 -20.28
CA PHE A 74 12.62 -4.00 -19.55
C PHE A 74 13.86 -3.19 -19.93
N LYS A 75 14.57 -2.69 -18.90
CA LYS A 75 15.87 -2.07 -19.04
C LYS A 75 16.78 -2.66 -17.98
N GLY A 76 18.00 -3.02 -18.35
CA GLY A 76 18.99 -3.56 -17.40
C GLY A 76 19.23 -2.61 -16.22
N SER A 77 19.15 -1.27 -16.44
CA SER A 77 19.22 -0.29 -15.36
C SER A 77 18.07 -0.40 -14.32
N TYR A 78 16.90 -0.91 -14.73
CA TYR A 78 15.79 -1.07 -13.78
C TYR A 78 16.02 -2.23 -12.82
N LEU A 79 16.64 -3.32 -13.26
CA LEU A 79 17.13 -4.37 -12.35
C LEU A 79 18.12 -3.83 -11.34
N PHE A 80 19.06 -3.01 -11.79
CA PHE A 80 20.03 -2.37 -10.90
C PHE A 80 19.34 -1.46 -9.88
N TYR A 81 18.38 -0.64 -10.30
CA TYR A 81 17.62 0.22 -9.37
C TYR A 81 16.75 -0.60 -8.40
N SER A 82 16.14 -1.69 -8.86
CA SER A 82 15.40 -2.60 -7.98
C SER A 82 16.32 -3.28 -6.97
N PHE A 83 17.50 -3.70 -7.39
CA PHE A 83 18.51 -4.23 -6.47
C PHE A 83 18.94 -3.20 -5.43
N LEU A 84 19.21 -1.94 -5.84
CA LEU A 84 19.53 -0.87 -4.91
C LEU A 84 18.38 -0.56 -3.95
N ALA A 85 17.13 -0.58 -4.44
CA ALA A 85 15.95 -0.37 -3.59
C ALA A 85 15.78 -1.50 -2.57
N LEU A 86 15.97 -2.77 -2.99
CA LEU A 86 15.97 -3.91 -2.09
C LEU A 86 17.07 -3.80 -1.01
N LEU A 87 18.30 -3.46 -1.42
CA LEU A 87 19.40 -3.26 -0.50
C LEU A 87 19.11 -2.11 0.49
N ALA A 88 18.59 -0.98 -0.01
CA ALA A 88 18.19 0.14 0.83
C ALA A 88 17.07 -0.24 1.81
N PHE A 89 16.10 -1.04 1.37
CA PHE A 89 15.02 -1.54 2.22
C PHE A 89 15.55 -2.50 3.31
N VAL A 90 16.46 -3.42 2.97
CA VAL A 90 17.08 -4.31 3.95
C VAL A 90 17.90 -3.50 4.96
N ILE A 91 18.72 -2.54 4.51
CA ILE A 91 19.48 -1.66 5.39
C ILE A 91 18.55 -0.84 6.29
N TRP A 92 17.46 -0.30 5.73
CA TRP A 92 16.46 0.45 6.50
C TRP A 92 15.84 -0.38 7.61
N ASN A 93 15.38 -1.60 7.31
CA ASN A 93 14.84 -2.52 8.31
C ASN A 93 15.88 -2.88 9.38
N PHE A 94 17.12 -3.12 8.98
CA PHE A 94 18.21 -3.40 9.92
C PHE A 94 18.45 -2.20 10.84
N VAL A 95 18.56 -1.00 10.31
CA VAL A 95 18.76 0.24 11.08
C VAL A 95 17.61 0.47 12.05
N THR A 96 16.37 0.35 11.57
CA THR A 96 15.18 0.57 12.40
C THR A 96 15.05 -0.47 13.50
N PHE A 97 15.37 -1.74 13.21
CA PHE A 97 15.37 -2.82 14.19
C PHE A 97 16.32 -2.54 15.40
N TYR A 98 17.48 -1.91 15.15
CA TYR A 98 18.42 -1.59 16.24
C TYR A 98 18.12 -0.25 16.92
N LEU A 99 17.49 0.71 16.23
CA LEU A 99 17.27 2.04 16.78
C LEU A 99 15.91 2.21 17.45
N PHE A 100 14.92 1.42 17.08
CA PHE A 100 13.56 1.54 17.56
C PHE A 100 13.04 0.21 18.14
N PRO A 101 12.10 0.24 19.09
CA PRO A 101 11.38 -0.95 19.51
C PRO A 101 10.58 -1.52 18.34
N PRO A 102 10.16 -2.81 18.40
CA PRO A 102 9.24 -3.39 17.42
C PRO A 102 7.99 -2.53 17.27
N THR A 103 7.53 -2.34 16.03
CA THR A 103 6.32 -1.57 15.77
C THR A 103 5.08 -2.24 16.38
N LYS A 104 4.07 -1.47 16.71
CA LYS A 104 2.81 -2.03 17.23
C LYS A 104 2.16 -3.00 16.25
N ASN A 105 2.28 -2.75 14.96
CA ASN A 105 1.79 -3.65 13.91
C ASN A 105 2.55 -4.99 13.92
N GLU A 106 3.88 -4.93 14.06
CA GLU A 106 4.72 -6.13 14.17
C GLU A 106 4.41 -6.94 15.44
N ILE A 107 4.22 -6.28 16.58
CA ILE A 107 3.83 -6.94 17.83
C ILE A 107 2.47 -7.62 17.68
N ALA A 108 1.47 -6.92 17.11
CA ALA A 108 0.16 -7.49 16.87
C ALA A 108 0.24 -8.73 15.96
N TYR A 109 0.99 -8.64 14.88
CA TYR A 109 1.20 -9.77 13.96
C TYR A 109 1.84 -10.96 14.66
N GLN A 110 2.85 -10.75 15.51
CA GLN A 110 3.50 -11.83 16.28
C GLN A 110 2.56 -12.48 17.29
N LEU A 111 1.63 -11.74 17.87
CA LEU A 111 0.63 -12.29 18.80
C LEU A 111 -0.44 -13.10 18.08
N ASP A 112 -0.80 -12.75 16.87
CA ASP A 112 -1.85 -13.42 16.10
C ASP A 112 -1.35 -14.71 15.40
N ILE A 113 -0.04 -14.78 15.04
CA ILE A 113 0.57 -15.93 14.34
C ILE A 113 0.20 -17.29 14.97
N PRO A 114 0.31 -17.50 16.31
CA PRO A 114 0.04 -18.80 16.89
C PRO A 114 -1.42 -19.24 16.84
N THR A 115 -2.35 -18.32 16.55
CA THR A 115 -3.80 -18.57 16.67
C THR A 115 -4.43 -19.13 15.40
N PHE A 116 -3.81 -18.88 14.23
CA PHE A 116 -4.39 -19.27 12.95
C PHE A 116 -3.90 -20.64 12.48
N THR A 117 -4.79 -21.44 11.92
CA THR A 117 -4.50 -22.77 11.38
C THR A 117 -5.14 -22.96 10.01
N GLY A 118 -4.67 -23.97 9.27
CA GLY A 118 -5.27 -24.37 7.99
C GLY A 118 -5.29 -23.24 6.94
N ALA A 119 -6.44 -23.05 6.31
CA ALA A 119 -6.62 -22.08 5.23
C ALA A 119 -6.45 -20.62 5.70
N THR A 120 -6.83 -20.32 6.96
CA THR A 120 -6.65 -18.98 7.54
C THR A 120 -5.15 -18.66 7.70
N ALA A 121 -4.37 -19.62 8.20
CA ALA A 121 -2.93 -19.46 8.32
C ALA A 121 -2.27 -19.20 6.95
N PHE A 122 -2.63 -19.97 5.92
CA PHE A 122 -2.12 -19.74 4.57
C PHE A 122 -2.48 -18.35 4.05
N LEU A 123 -3.75 -17.91 4.22
CA LEU A 123 -4.22 -16.63 3.78
C LEU A 123 -3.46 -15.49 4.46
N MET A 124 -3.31 -15.54 5.80
CA MET A 124 -2.79 -14.44 6.61
C MET A 124 -1.26 -14.38 6.67
N TYR A 125 -0.56 -15.52 6.61
CA TYR A 125 0.90 -15.56 6.77
C TYR A 125 1.65 -15.61 5.45
N PHE A 126 1.00 -16.02 4.38
CA PHE A 126 1.65 -16.15 3.09
C PHE A 126 0.97 -15.31 2.01
N PHE A 127 -0.30 -15.61 1.69
CA PHE A 127 -0.92 -15.03 0.50
C PHE A 127 -1.13 -13.52 0.63
N TYR A 128 -1.68 -13.07 1.75
CA TYR A 128 -1.92 -11.64 1.94
C TYR A 128 -0.61 -10.83 2.05
N PRO A 129 0.33 -11.12 2.98
CA PRO A 129 1.52 -10.28 3.15
C PRO A 129 2.55 -10.41 2.02
N VAL A 130 2.60 -11.55 1.32
CA VAL A 130 3.61 -11.81 0.28
C VAL A 130 3.11 -11.51 -1.13
N VAL A 131 1.81 -11.66 -1.40
CA VAL A 131 1.26 -11.54 -2.74
C VAL A 131 0.26 -10.40 -2.85
N ALA A 132 -0.86 -10.48 -2.13
CA ALA A 132 -1.97 -9.54 -2.31
C ALA A 132 -1.65 -8.14 -1.77
N GLY A 133 -1.13 -8.05 -0.56
CA GLY A 133 -0.78 -6.79 0.11
C GLY A 133 0.15 -5.92 -0.70
N PRO A 134 1.34 -6.41 -1.11
CA PRO A 134 2.27 -5.62 -1.94
C PRO A 134 1.63 -5.13 -3.25
N ILE A 135 0.82 -5.94 -3.92
CA ILE A 135 0.11 -5.53 -5.14
C ILE A 135 -0.90 -4.41 -4.81
N PHE A 136 -1.69 -4.57 -3.75
CA PHE A 136 -2.69 -3.59 -3.32
C PHE A 136 -2.03 -2.26 -2.94
N GLU A 137 -0.96 -2.34 -2.15
CA GLU A 137 -0.19 -1.18 -1.72
C GLU A 137 0.41 -0.41 -2.91
N GLU A 138 1.05 -1.10 -3.85
CA GLU A 138 1.61 -0.44 -5.02
C GLU A 138 0.52 0.20 -5.90
N MET A 139 -0.62 -0.46 -6.07
CA MET A 139 -1.74 0.09 -6.84
C MET A 139 -2.32 1.36 -6.19
N ILE A 140 -2.46 1.38 -4.87
CA ILE A 140 -2.99 2.54 -4.15
C ILE A 140 -1.93 3.64 -4.03
N TYR A 141 -0.76 3.34 -3.45
CA TYR A 141 0.21 4.40 -3.13
C TYR A 141 0.99 4.89 -4.35
N ARG A 142 1.43 4.01 -5.24
CA ARG A 142 2.20 4.41 -6.44
C ARG A 142 1.31 4.64 -7.64
N GLY A 143 0.35 3.77 -7.86
CA GLY A 143 -0.60 3.93 -8.96
C GLY A 143 -1.51 5.14 -8.76
N LEU A 144 -2.32 5.14 -7.72
CA LEU A 144 -3.36 6.15 -7.51
C LEU A 144 -2.79 7.44 -6.88
N VAL A 145 -2.15 7.36 -5.70
CA VAL A 145 -1.73 8.54 -4.91
C VAL A 145 -0.62 9.33 -5.61
N MET A 146 0.48 8.69 -6.03
CA MET A 146 1.56 9.41 -6.69
C MET A 146 1.10 10.07 -8.00
N THR A 147 0.22 9.40 -8.77
CA THR A 147 -0.32 9.99 -9.99
C THR A 147 -1.33 11.12 -9.72
N ALA A 148 -2.01 11.10 -8.57
CA ALA A 148 -2.87 12.21 -8.14
C ALA A 148 -2.04 13.44 -7.75
N LEU A 149 -0.88 13.21 -7.13
CA LEU A 149 0.05 14.26 -6.69
C LEU A 149 1.06 14.70 -7.78
N GLU A 150 0.93 14.20 -9.03
CA GLU A 150 1.91 14.46 -10.10
C GLU A 150 2.16 15.95 -10.39
N LYS A 151 1.19 16.83 -10.10
CA LYS A 151 1.36 18.29 -10.26
C LYS A 151 2.44 18.86 -9.31
N GLY A 152 2.60 18.24 -8.15
CA GLY A 152 3.61 18.60 -7.16
C GLY A 152 4.97 17.91 -7.35
N LYS A 153 5.15 17.15 -8.43
CA LYS A 153 6.35 16.34 -8.69
C LYS A 153 7.65 17.14 -8.63
N LYS A 154 7.67 18.38 -9.12
CA LYS A 154 8.87 19.24 -9.08
C LYS A 154 9.36 19.52 -7.64
N TRP A 155 8.47 19.46 -6.67
CA TRP A 155 8.73 19.63 -5.24
C TRP A 155 8.86 18.31 -4.47
N GLY A 156 8.80 17.17 -5.16
CA GLY A 156 8.84 15.85 -4.54
C GLY A 156 7.55 15.44 -3.82
N LEU A 157 6.46 16.21 -3.96
CA LEU A 157 5.21 15.97 -3.24
C LEU A 157 4.56 14.64 -3.60
N ASP A 158 4.77 14.10 -4.81
CA ASP A 158 4.33 12.78 -5.21
C ASP A 158 5.01 11.68 -4.38
N VAL A 159 6.31 11.76 -4.18
CA VAL A 159 7.10 10.78 -3.42
C VAL A 159 6.85 10.94 -1.92
N LEU A 160 7.04 12.15 -1.39
CA LEU A 160 6.88 12.41 0.04
C LEU A 160 5.44 12.21 0.51
N GLY A 161 4.46 12.65 -0.27
CA GLY A 161 3.05 12.47 0.05
C GLY A 161 2.63 11.00 0.05
N SER A 162 3.09 10.22 -0.94
CA SER A 162 2.84 8.77 -0.98
C SER A 162 3.50 8.04 0.20
N ALA A 163 4.76 8.36 0.50
CA ALA A 163 5.49 7.74 1.61
C ALA A 163 4.89 8.12 2.97
N ALA A 164 4.54 9.39 3.18
CA ALA A 164 3.90 9.83 4.42
C ALA A 164 2.53 9.18 4.61
N LEU A 165 1.72 9.11 3.55
CA LEU A 165 0.42 8.45 3.61
C LEU A 165 0.58 6.95 3.91
N PHE A 166 1.57 6.28 3.32
CA PHE A 166 1.91 4.89 3.63
C PHE A 166 2.21 4.71 5.13
N GLY A 167 3.04 5.57 5.71
CA GLY A 167 3.34 5.54 7.15
C GLY A 167 2.12 5.81 8.02
N ILE A 168 1.33 6.85 7.71
CA ILE A 168 0.11 7.21 8.44
C ILE A 168 -0.87 6.05 8.49
N LEU A 169 -1.11 5.40 7.35
CA LEU A 169 -2.12 4.35 7.26
C LEU A 169 -1.67 3.06 7.98
N HIS A 170 -0.40 2.76 8.00
CA HIS A 170 0.13 1.63 8.78
C HIS A 170 -0.02 1.83 10.30
N ILE A 171 0.17 3.04 10.81
CA ILE A 171 0.03 3.30 12.25
C ILE A 171 -1.42 3.55 12.69
N SER A 172 -2.32 3.86 11.78
CA SER A 172 -3.73 4.11 12.13
C SER A 172 -4.44 2.89 12.72
N ASN A 173 -3.93 1.67 12.47
CA ASN A 173 -4.53 0.40 12.85
C ASN A 173 -4.26 -0.01 14.30
N HIS A 174 -3.04 0.25 14.76
CA HIS A 174 -2.54 -0.25 16.03
C HIS A 174 -2.15 0.86 17.01
N GLY A 175 -2.44 2.11 16.65
CA GLY A 175 -2.21 3.32 17.46
C GLY A 175 -1.11 4.22 16.90
N TRP A 176 -1.24 5.48 17.23
CA TRP A 176 -0.39 6.56 16.74
C TRP A 176 0.95 6.58 17.49
N VAL A 177 1.98 6.00 16.90
CA VAL A 177 3.36 6.02 17.42
C VAL A 177 4.26 6.64 16.37
N LEU A 178 4.96 7.70 16.75
CA LEU A 178 5.78 8.48 15.81
C LEU A 178 6.96 7.68 15.25
N THR A 179 7.57 6.80 16.04
CA THR A 179 8.64 5.92 15.58
C THR A 179 8.14 4.96 14.50
N ASP A 180 6.99 4.34 14.72
CA ASP A 180 6.36 3.43 13.77
C ASP A 180 6.04 4.15 12.44
N PHE A 181 5.54 5.40 12.54
CA PHE A 181 5.34 6.24 11.36
C PHE A 181 6.62 6.36 10.52
N PHE A 182 7.76 6.67 11.13
CA PHE A 182 9.02 6.81 10.40
C PHE A 182 9.53 5.48 9.84
N VAL A 183 9.33 4.37 10.54
CA VAL A 183 9.68 3.04 10.05
C VAL A 183 8.96 2.74 8.73
N TYR A 184 7.63 2.88 8.71
CA TYR A 184 6.84 2.62 7.51
C TYR A 184 7.04 3.68 6.42
N MET A 185 7.10 4.96 6.77
CA MET A 185 7.37 6.04 5.82
C MET A 185 8.70 5.83 5.09
N GLY A 186 9.75 5.36 5.77
CA GLY A 186 11.05 5.09 5.17
C GLY A 186 10.99 3.97 4.13
N GLY A 187 10.32 2.86 4.43
CA GLY A 187 10.05 1.81 3.44
C GLY A 187 9.23 2.33 2.26
N GLY A 188 8.15 3.06 2.57
CA GLY A 188 7.32 3.73 1.56
C GLY A 188 8.10 4.67 0.65
N LEU A 189 9.06 5.42 1.19
CA LEU A 189 9.92 6.33 0.43
C LEU A 189 10.81 5.59 -0.58
N ILE A 190 11.42 4.48 -0.18
CA ILE A 190 12.30 3.67 -1.04
C ILE A 190 11.53 3.20 -2.29
N PHE A 191 10.36 2.60 -2.11
CA PHE A 191 9.56 2.13 -3.23
C PHE A 191 8.94 3.26 -4.06
N ALA A 192 8.57 4.40 -3.44
CA ALA A 192 8.10 5.57 -4.18
C ALA A 192 9.20 6.17 -5.08
N VAL A 193 10.46 6.18 -4.63
CA VAL A 193 11.61 6.58 -5.44
C VAL A 193 11.83 5.60 -6.59
N LEU A 194 11.80 4.29 -6.33
CA LEU A 194 11.93 3.26 -7.36
C LEU A 194 10.87 3.42 -8.46
N PHE A 195 9.60 3.56 -8.05
CA PHE A 195 8.50 3.84 -8.99
C PHE A 195 8.74 5.11 -9.81
N ARG A 196 9.18 6.20 -9.17
CA ARG A 196 9.43 7.48 -9.84
C ARG A 196 10.53 7.40 -10.89
N VAL A 197 11.57 6.61 -10.64
CA VAL A 197 12.71 6.40 -11.55
C VAL A 197 12.31 5.50 -12.71
N THR A 198 11.63 4.39 -12.42
CA THR A 198 11.23 3.41 -13.43
C THR A 198 9.99 3.82 -14.21
N LYS A 199 9.13 4.66 -13.64
CA LYS A 199 7.80 5.02 -14.18
C LYS A 199 6.95 3.78 -14.50
N SER A 200 7.10 2.74 -13.72
CA SER A 200 6.41 1.47 -13.90
C SER A 200 5.98 0.88 -12.58
N ILE A 201 4.73 0.47 -12.51
CA ILE A 201 4.13 -0.16 -11.35
C ILE A 201 4.70 -1.57 -11.07
N TYR A 202 5.32 -2.19 -12.08
CA TYR A 202 5.80 -3.57 -11.99
C TYR A 202 7.16 -3.73 -11.30
N TRP A 203 7.92 -2.66 -11.09
CA TRP A 203 9.24 -2.74 -10.51
C TRP A 203 9.27 -2.68 -8.97
N PRO A 204 8.38 -1.95 -8.29
CA PRO A 204 8.25 -2.00 -6.84
C PRO A 204 7.50 -3.24 -6.31
N ILE A 205 6.65 -3.90 -7.16
CA ILE A 205 5.99 -5.16 -6.85
C ILE A 205 7.01 -6.30 -6.94
#